data_254c9ff62396c7de7752e6a67beca59a
#
_entry.id   254c9ff62396c7de7752e6a67beca59a
#
_cell.length_a   1.000
_cell.length_b   1.000
_cell.length_c   1.000
_cell.angle_alpha   90.00
_cell.angle_beta   90.00
_cell.angle_gamma   90.00
#
_symmetry.space_group_name_H-M   'P 1'
#
loop_
_entity.id
_entity.type
_entity.pdbx_description
1 polymer ?
#
loop_
_entity_poly.entity_id
_entity_poly.type
_entity_poly.pdbx_seq_one_letter_code
_entity_poly.pdbx_strand_id
1 'polypeptide(L)'
;MIVPEEKQRMIQEYVPGKQLTLAHLIANPQDAICQSLGLDEKVTGAIGILTITPGEAAIIAADVATKAADIEIGFLDRFGGAVVLVGDVASVEAAISNVLEMFETVLHFAITEMTRS
;
A
#
# COMPACT_ATOMS: atom_id res chain seq x y z
N MET A 1 25.35 24.83 -17.67
CA MET A 1 25.09 23.94 -17.04
C MET A 1 23.79 23.71 -17.08
N ILE A 2 23.55 22.73 -17.10
CA ILE A 2 22.42 22.47 -17.08
C ILE A 2 21.87 23.08 -16.08
N VAL A 3 20.90 23.62 -16.35
CA VAL A 3 20.24 24.00 -15.31
C VAL A 3 20.37 22.96 -14.40
N PRO A 4 21.24 23.05 -13.65
CA PRO A 4 21.57 22.09 -12.81
C PRO A 4 20.42 21.68 -11.96
N GLU A 5 19.59 22.61 -11.55
CA GLU A 5 18.49 22.27 -10.72
C GLU A 5 17.48 21.39 -11.40
N GLU A 6 17.17 21.68 -12.63
CA GLU A 6 16.26 20.86 -13.33
C GLU A 6 16.81 19.49 -13.58
N LYS A 7 18.11 19.40 -13.86
CA LYS A 7 18.70 18.13 -14.06
C LYS A 7 18.72 17.37 -12.80
N GLN A 8 19.00 18.01 -11.70
CA GLN A 8 19.05 17.33 -10.42
C GLN A 8 17.68 16.77 -10.06
N ARG A 9 16.63 17.54 -10.35
CA ARG A 9 15.32 17.03 -10.09
C ARG A 9 14.98 15.82 -10.93
N MET A 10 15.34 15.86 -12.20
CA MET A 10 15.10 14.74 -13.06
C MET A 10 15.87 13.51 -12.59
N ILE A 11 17.08 13.70 -12.15
CA ILE A 11 17.86 12.60 -11.63
C ILE A 11 17.19 12.01 -10.38
N GLN A 12 16.69 12.87 -9.50
CA GLN A 12 16.01 12.38 -8.31
C GLN A 12 14.75 11.59 -8.64
N GLU A 13 14.05 12.02 -9.68
CA GLU A 13 12.85 11.30 -10.09
C GLU A 13 13.16 9.92 -10.63
N TYR A 14 14.33 9.76 -11.23
CA TYR A 14 14.69 8.50 -11.81
C TYR A 14 15.48 7.59 -10.87
N VAL A 15 15.94 8.12 -9.76
CA VAL A 15 16.63 7.29 -8.80
C VAL A 15 15.60 6.36 -8.21
N PRO A 16 15.80 5.05 -8.31
CA PRO A 16 14.89 4.11 -7.74
C PRO A 16 14.90 4.38 -6.25
N GLY A 17 13.86 4.91 -5.80
CA GLY A 17 13.79 5.34 -4.45
C GLY A 17 12.60 4.77 -3.76
N LYS A 18 12.17 5.50 -2.76
CA LYS A 18 11.08 5.10 -1.92
C LYS A 18 9.77 5.48 -2.59
N GLN A 19 9.02 4.48 -3.03
CA GLN A 19 7.77 4.71 -3.75
C GLN A 19 6.68 3.78 -3.26
N LEU A 20 5.49 4.33 -3.06
CA LEU A 20 4.28 3.55 -2.84
C LEU A 20 3.45 3.75 -4.10
N THR A 21 3.39 2.75 -4.95
CA THR A 21 2.91 2.89 -6.33
C THR A 21 1.49 2.40 -6.55
N LEU A 22 0.94 1.62 -5.64
CA LEU A 22 -0.44 1.16 -5.71
C LEU A 22 -1.05 1.22 -4.32
N ALA A 23 -2.24 1.79 -4.24
CA ALA A 23 -3.07 1.77 -3.04
C ALA A 23 -4.51 1.61 -3.50
N HIS A 24 -5.03 0.39 -3.44
CA HIS A 24 -6.35 0.09 -4.01
C HIS A 24 -7.24 -0.63 -3.01
N LEU A 25 -8.49 -0.20 -2.93
CA LEU A 25 -9.48 -0.82 -2.08
C LEU A 25 -10.51 -1.54 -2.95
N ILE A 26 -10.73 -2.83 -2.70
CA ILE A 26 -11.76 -3.61 -3.34
C ILE A 26 -12.88 -3.79 -2.33
N ALA A 27 -14.02 -3.18 -2.57
CA ALA A 27 -15.16 -3.33 -1.67
C ALA A 27 -15.97 -4.55 -2.08
N ASN A 28 -16.35 -5.35 -1.09
CA ASN A 28 -17.17 -6.54 -1.29
C ASN A 28 -16.59 -7.47 -2.37
N PRO A 29 -15.35 -7.98 -2.16
CA PRO A 29 -14.72 -8.82 -3.15
C PRO A 29 -15.50 -10.12 -3.35
N GLN A 30 -15.47 -10.64 -4.58
CA GLN A 30 -16.14 -11.88 -4.87
C GLN A 30 -15.39 -13.06 -4.27
N ASP A 31 -16.11 -14.14 -3.98
CA ASP A 31 -15.53 -15.33 -3.36
C ASP A 31 -14.35 -15.90 -4.14
N ALA A 32 -14.42 -15.84 -5.46
CA ALA A 32 -13.34 -16.36 -6.31
C ALA A 32 -12.03 -15.58 -6.08
N ILE A 33 -12.13 -14.28 -5.82
CA ILE A 33 -10.94 -13.45 -5.53
C ILE A 33 -10.34 -13.87 -4.18
N CYS A 34 -11.19 -14.04 -3.18
CA CYS A 34 -10.73 -14.46 -1.85
C CYS A 34 -10.03 -15.81 -1.91
N GLN A 35 -10.60 -16.76 -2.65
CA GLN A 35 -10.01 -18.07 -2.82
C GLN A 35 -8.66 -18.00 -3.52
N SER A 36 -8.58 -17.18 -4.57
CA SER A 36 -7.33 -17.03 -5.32
C SER A 36 -6.21 -16.45 -4.47
N LEU A 37 -6.54 -15.66 -3.45
CA LEU A 37 -5.57 -15.09 -2.55
C LEU A 37 -5.22 -16.03 -1.39
N GLY A 38 -5.87 -17.19 -1.34
CA GLY A 38 -5.61 -18.16 -0.26
C GLY A 38 -6.24 -17.76 1.07
N LEU A 39 -7.27 -16.95 1.04
CA LEU A 39 -7.99 -16.59 2.26
C LEU A 39 -8.96 -17.70 2.59
N ASP A 40 -8.94 -18.15 3.85
CA ASP A 40 -9.73 -19.30 4.27
C ASP A 40 -11.22 -19.02 4.33
N GLU A 41 -11.57 -17.78 4.59
CA GLU A 41 -12.95 -17.39 4.75
C GLU A 41 -13.35 -16.31 3.78
N LYS A 42 -14.65 -16.21 3.53
CA LYS A 42 -15.16 -15.16 2.71
C LYS A 42 -14.89 -13.82 3.37
N VAL A 43 -14.30 -12.91 2.65
CA VAL A 43 -14.11 -11.56 3.12
C VAL A 43 -15.41 -10.80 2.95
N THR A 44 -15.99 -10.35 4.05
CA THR A 44 -17.29 -9.68 4.04
C THR A 44 -17.18 -8.16 3.99
N GLY A 45 -16.05 -7.60 3.84
CA GLY A 45 -15.88 -6.15 3.82
C GLY A 45 -15.08 -5.70 2.62
N ALA A 46 -13.77 -5.59 2.80
CA ALA A 46 -12.90 -5.08 1.77
C ALA A 46 -11.53 -5.73 1.79
N ILE A 47 -10.85 -5.66 0.67
CA ILE A 47 -9.45 -6.02 0.55
C ILE A 47 -8.72 -4.74 0.16
N GLY A 48 -7.62 -4.43 0.84
CA GLY A 48 -6.73 -3.34 0.47
C GLY A 48 -5.46 -3.91 -0.12
N ILE A 49 -4.96 -3.30 -1.18
CA ILE A 49 -3.72 -3.74 -1.83
C ILE A 49 -2.74 -2.57 -1.87
N LEU A 50 -1.52 -2.81 -1.38
CA LEU A 50 -0.46 -1.81 -1.43
C LEU A 50 0.76 -2.42 -2.11
N THR A 51 1.42 -1.63 -2.94
CA THR A 51 2.70 -2.03 -3.55
C THR A 51 3.74 -0.96 -3.25
N ILE A 52 4.89 -1.39 -2.72
CA ILE A 52 5.89 -0.48 -2.16
C ILE A 52 7.28 -0.89 -2.60
N THR A 53 8.12 0.09 -2.87
CA THR A 53 9.54 -0.10 -3.18
C THR A 53 10.36 0.79 -2.21
N PRO A 54 11.35 0.26 -1.52
CA PRO A 54 11.84 -1.12 -1.56
C PRO A 54 10.87 -2.09 -0.89
N GLY A 55 10.93 -3.36 -1.30
CA GLY A 55 9.97 -4.36 -0.85
C GLY A 55 9.91 -4.53 0.67
N GLU A 56 11.03 -4.40 1.35
CA GLU A 56 11.06 -4.49 2.82
C GLU A 56 10.16 -3.47 3.48
N ALA A 57 9.88 -2.35 2.84
CA ALA A 57 8.99 -1.35 3.39
C ALA A 57 7.54 -1.84 3.50
N ALA A 58 7.21 -2.98 2.87
CA ALA A 58 5.92 -3.62 3.06
C ALA A 58 5.71 -4.00 4.52
N ILE A 59 6.78 -4.34 5.24
CA ILE A 59 6.69 -4.67 6.66
C ILE A 59 6.29 -3.44 7.46
N ILE A 60 6.83 -2.27 7.11
CA ILE A 60 6.47 -1.02 7.76
C ILE A 60 5.01 -0.68 7.48
N ALA A 61 4.58 -0.87 6.22
CA ALA A 61 3.20 -0.60 5.85
C ALA A 61 2.22 -1.49 6.62
N ALA A 62 2.56 -2.76 6.78
CA ALA A 62 1.74 -3.69 7.56
C ALA A 62 1.64 -3.24 9.02
N ASP A 63 2.75 -2.80 9.60
CA ASP A 63 2.77 -2.31 10.97
C ASP A 63 1.88 -1.07 11.12
N VAL A 64 2.05 -0.09 10.24
CA VAL A 64 1.26 1.13 10.28
C VAL A 64 -0.23 0.81 10.12
N ALA A 65 -0.56 -0.05 9.16
CA ALA A 65 -1.95 -0.39 8.87
C ALA A 65 -2.63 -1.06 10.07
N THR A 66 -1.96 -2.03 10.69
CA THR A 66 -2.55 -2.76 11.82
C THR A 66 -2.66 -1.91 13.08
N LYS A 67 -1.85 -0.89 13.21
CA LYS A 67 -1.95 0.03 14.34
C LYS A 67 -3.03 1.10 14.10
N ALA A 68 -3.36 1.37 12.85
CA ALA A 68 -4.28 2.45 12.51
C ALA A 68 -5.74 2.02 12.54
N ALA A 69 -6.04 0.76 12.27
CA ALA A 69 -7.41 0.29 12.16
C ALA A 69 -7.51 -1.20 12.47
N ASP A 70 -8.73 -1.65 12.66
CA ASP A 70 -8.99 -3.06 12.98
C ASP A 70 -9.00 -3.86 11.67
N ILE A 71 -7.83 -4.20 11.19
CA ILE A 71 -7.67 -4.98 9.97
C ILE A 71 -6.70 -6.11 10.21
N GLU A 72 -6.71 -7.09 9.32
CA GLU A 72 -5.77 -8.19 9.36
C GLU A 72 -4.93 -8.17 8.11
N ILE A 73 -3.73 -8.75 8.19
CA ILE A 73 -2.85 -8.88 7.03
C ILE A 73 -3.21 -10.21 6.36
N GLY A 74 -3.73 -10.12 5.14
CA GLY A 74 -4.06 -11.32 4.36
C GLY A 74 -2.85 -11.88 3.63
N PHE A 75 -1.90 -11.03 3.28
CA PHE A 75 -0.71 -11.43 2.54
C PHE A 75 0.35 -10.34 2.67
N LEU A 76 1.61 -10.73 2.80
CA LEU A 76 2.72 -9.80 2.83
C LEU A 76 3.90 -10.40 2.10
N ASP A 77 4.37 -9.71 1.05
CA ASP A 77 5.55 -10.11 0.30
C ASP A 77 6.63 -9.05 0.49
N ARG A 78 7.57 -9.34 1.35
CA ARG A 78 8.65 -8.40 1.65
C ARG A 78 9.68 -8.29 0.53
N PHE A 79 9.66 -9.20 -0.43
CA PHE A 79 10.59 -9.16 -1.55
C PHE A 79 10.01 -8.33 -2.69
N GLY A 80 8.77 -8.57 -3.07
CA GLY A 80 8.10 -7.81 -4.11
C GLY A 80 7.44 -6.53 -3.63
N GLY A 81 7.26 -6.38 -2.33
CA GLY A 81 6.67 -5.17 -1.76
C GLY A 81 5.16 -5.11 -1.81
N ALA A 82 4.48 -6.26 -1.81
CA ALA A 82 3.02 -6.29 -1.83
C ALA A 82 2.46 -6.54 -0.44
N VAL A 83 1.39 -5.85 -0.09
CA VAL A 83 0.67 -6.06 1.16
C VAL A 83 -0.81 -6.13 0.86
N VAL A 84 -1.48 -7.14 1.38
CA VAL A 84 -2.94 -7.27 1.25
C VAL A 84 -3.54 -7.14 2.65
N LEU A 85 -4.46 -6.20 2.81
CA LEU A 85 -5.17 -5.91 4.05
C LEU A 85 -6.60 -6.42 3.93
N VAL A 86 -7.14 -6.93 5.03
CA VAL A 86 -8.49 -7.46 5.05
C VAL A 86 -9.24 -6.88 6.26
N GLY A 87 -10.46 -6.42 6.04
CA GLY A 87 -11.31 -5.90 7.10
C GLY A 87 -12.59 -5.32 6.53
N ASP A 88 -13.35 -4.61 7.34
CA ASP A 88 -14.51 -3.92 6.80
C ASP A 88 -14.05 -2.72 5.96
N VAL A 89 -14.96 -2.20 5.15
CA VAL A 89 -14.62 -1.13 4.20
C VAL A 89 -14.04 0.10 4.91
N ALA A 90 -14.65 0.52 5.99
CA ALA A 90 -14.19 1.72 6.70
C ALA A 90 -12.82 1.51 7.33
N SER A 91 -12.56 0.32 7.89
CA SER A 91 -11.29 0.01 8.52
C SER A 91 -10.17 -0.09 7.49
N VAL A 92 -10.41 -0.75 6.36
CA VAL A 92 -9.41 -0.86 5.29
C VAL A 92 -9.11 0.52 4.70
N GLU A 93 -10.15 1.34 4.50
CA GLU A 93 -9.96 2.69 4.00
C GLU A 93 -9.10 3.52 4.96
N ALA A 94 -9.41 3.46 6.26
CA ALA A 94 -8.64 4.17 7.27
C ALA A 94 -7.18 3.69 7.33
N ALA A 95 -6.98 2.39 7.23
CA ALA A 95 -5.64 1.80 7.24
C ALA A 95 -4.81 2.29 6.05
N ILE A 96 -5.37 2.24 4.84
CA ILE A 96 -4.68 2.71 3.64
C ILE A 96 -4.36 4.20 3.75
N SER A 97 -5.31 5.00 4.20
CA SER A 97 -5.10 6.45 4.35
C SER A 97 -3.97 6.76 5.32
N ASN A 98 -3.90 6.03 6.43
CA ASN A 98 -2.83 6.21 7.41
C ASN A 98 -1.47 5.78 6.85
N VAL A 99 -1.42 4.70 6.08
CA VAL A 99 -0.18 4.26 5.44
C VAL A 99 0.30 5.33 4.47
N LEU A 100 -0.58 5.85 3.63
CA LEU A 100 -0.22 6.89 2.66
C LEU A 100 0.32 8.13 3.37
N GLU A 101 -0.35 8.59 4.42
CA GLU A 101 0.08 9.76 5.15
C GLU A 101 1.43 9.55 5.83
N MET A 102 1.61 8.45 6.52
CA MET A 102 2.86 8.14 7.21
C MET A 102 4.02 8.04 6.21
N PHE A 103 3.80 7.34 5.10
CA PHE A 103 4.84 7.15 4.11
C PHE A 103 5.24 8.47 3.45
N GLU A 104 4.28 9.35 3.21
CA GLU A 104 4.59 10.64 2.60
C GLU A 104 5.24 11.59 3.59
N THR A 105 4.65 11.79 4.75
CA THR A 105 5.05 12.88 5.64
C THR A 105 6.19 12.52 6.57
N VAL A 106 6.30 11.27 6.97
CA VAL A 106 7.33 10.84 7.91
C VAL A 106 8.48 10.12 7.21
N LEU A 107 8.17 9.22 6.30
CA LEU A 107 9.18 8.40 5.64
C LEU A 107 9.65 8.99 4.32
N HIS A 108 8.97 10.01 3.83
CA HIS A 108 9.33 10.73 2.61
C HIS A 108 9.35 9.84 1.35
N PHE A 109 8.36 8.97 1.25
CA PHE A 109 8.14 8.18 0.04
C PHE A 109 7.32 9.01 -0.95
N ALA A 110 7.53 8.79 -2.23
CA ALA A 110 6.59 9.24 -3.24
C ALA A 110 5.36 8.35 -3.14
N ILE A 111 4.18 8.91 -3.10
CA ILE A 111 2.95 8.14 -2.94
C ILE A 111 2.01 8.31 -4.10
N THR A 112 0.99 7.50 -4.14
CA THR A 112 -0.09 7.58 -5.12
C THR A 112 -1.41 7.83 -4.39
N GLU A 113 -2.45 8.09 -5.14
CA GLU A 113 -3.77 8.24 -4.55
C GLU A 113 -4.42 6.88 -4.35
N MET A 114 -5.32 6.79 -3.37
CA MET A 114 -6.09 5.57 -3.17
C MET A 114 -7.13 5.46 -4.28
N THR A 115 -7.17 4.30 -4.92
CA THR A 115 -8.21 3.98 -5.89
C THR A 115 -9.14 2.93 -5.29
N ARG A 116 -10.31 2.73 -5.88
CA ARG A 116 -11.23 1.73 -5.35
C ARG A 116 -12.12 1.13 -6.43
N SER A 117 -12.56 -0.05 -6.19
CA SER A 117 -13.48 -0.76 -7.05
C SER A 117 -14.51 -1.56 -6.26
#